data_c0b6f704c3c0b3717354b39f8ca688b5
#
_entry.id   c0b6f704c3c0b3717354b39f8ca688b5
#
_cell.length_a   1.000
_cell.length_b   1.000
_cell.length_c   1.000
_cell.angle_alpha   90.00
_cell.angle_beta   90.00
_cell.angle_gamma   90.00
#
_symmetry.space_group_name_H-M   'P 1'
#
loop_
_entity.id
_entity.type
_entity.pdbx_description
1 polymer ?
#
loop_
_entity_poly.entity_id
_entity_poly.type
_entity_poly.pdbx_seq_one_letter_code
_entity_poly.pdbx_strand_id
1 'polypeptide(L)'
;MKRSLPLAALAFAAAPAHATLSKGAKAPEFVAQGAEAGKPITFDLKAALKKGPVVLYFFPAAFTPGCNIEAQTFAEAIPKFKAAGATVIGVTAGNTDQLQDFSAKKCAGQFAVAAATDQIKHEYDVDLKKPDGSSTGWTNRTTYVIGKDGKIAMVYSAMKPEEHITNSLAAVEALKS
;
A
#
# COMPACT_ATOMS: atom_id res chain seq x y z
N MET A 1 -32.89 52.56 26.16
CA MET A 1 -33.28 51.31 25.49
C MET A 1 -32.02 50.83 24.72
N LYS A 2 -31.25 49.86 25.29
CA LYS A 2 -30.07 49.28 24.66
C LYS A 2 -30.47 48.01 23.96
N ARG A 3 -30.37 47.99 22.63
CA ARG A 3 -30.61 46.79 21.82
C ARG A 3 -29.26 45.99 21.70
N SER A 4 -29.23 44.83 22.31
CA SER A 4 -28.13 43.85 22.15
C SER A 4 -28.38 43.05 20.88
N LEU A 5 -27.45 43.08 19.91
CA LEU A 5 -27.43 42.18 18.77
C LEU A 5 -26.75 40.87 19.19
N PRO A 6 -27.31 39.70 18.84
CA PRO A 6 -26.62 38.45 19.04
C PRO A 6 -25.53 38.24 17.97
N LEU A 7 -24.31 37.94 18.41
CA LEU A 7 -23.18 37.57 17.56
C LEU A 7 -23.40 36.10 17.15
N ALA A 8 -23.75 35.87 15.90
CA ALA A 8 -23.83 34.51 15.34
C ALA A 8 -22.40 33.99 15.09
N ALA A 9 -21.97 32.99 15.88
CA ALA A 9 -20.74 32.29 15.66
C ALA A 9 -20.89 31.34 14.46
N LEU A 10 -20.22 31.64 13.34
CA LEU A 10 -20.06 30.72 12.21
C LEU A 10 -19.08 29.62 12.65
N ALA A 11 -19.60 28.42 12.90
CA ALA A 11 -18.78 27.23 13.06
C ALA A 11 -18.25 26.82 11.68
N PHE A 12 -16.97 27.06 11.43
CA PHE A 12 -16.26 26.47 10.28
C PHE A 12 -16.10 24.98 10.55
N ALA A 13 -16.90 24.16 9.88
CA ALA A 13 -16.65 22.73 9.78
C ALA A 13 -15.40 22.51 8.93
N ALA A 14 -14.27 22.22 9.57
CA ALA A 14 -13.08 21.79 8.87
C ALA A 14 -13.38 20.42 8.21
N ALA A 15 -13.43 20.39 6.87
CA ALA A 15 -13.46 19.14 6.14
C ALA A 15 -12.18 18.34 6.50
N PRO A 16 -12.26 17.01 6.73
CA PRO A 16 -11.08 16.22 6.99
C PRO A 16 -10.17 16.28 5.76
N ALA A 17 -9.01 16.90 5.92
CA ALA A 17 -7.93 16.74 4.95
C ALA A 17 -7.60 15.25 4.89
N HIS A 18 -7.72 14.63 3.73
CA HIS A 18 -7.30 13.26 3.49
C HIS A 18 -5.78 13.24 3.62
N ALA A 19 -5.32 12.98 4.82
CA ALA A 19 -3.90 12.83 5.10
C ALA A 19 -3.52 11.39 4.75
N THR A 20 -2.47 11.22 3.92
CA THR A 20 -1.76 9.94 3.76
C THR A 20 -1.69 9.23 5.10
N LEU A 21 -2.01 7.93 5.12
CA LEU A 21 -2.03 7.17 6.36
C LEU A 21 -0.68 7.28 7.05
N SER A 22 -0.66 7.82 8.25
CA SER A 22 0.56 8.08 9.01
C SER A 22 0.97 6.89 9.88
N LYS A 23 2.24 6.86 10.27
CA LYS A 23 2.75 5.92 11.29
C LYS A 23 1.88 5.98 12.56
N GLY A 24 1.50 4.82 13.06
CA GLY A 24 0.62 4.65 14.24
C GLY A 24 -0.87 4.57 13.91
N ALA A 25 -1.30 4.99 12.72
CA ALA A 25 -2.69 4.85 12.28
C ALA A 25 -3.05 3.36 12.07
N LYS A 26 -4.33 3.02 12.25
CA LYS A 26 -4.84 1.69 11.90
C LYS A 26 -4.90 1.56 10.38
N ALA A 27 -4.31 0.48 9.84
CA ALA A 27 -4.41 0.17 8.42
C ALA A 27 -5.84 -0.28 8.07
N PRO A 28 -6.46 0.23 6.99
CA PRO A 28 -7.73 -0.28 6.48
C PRO A 28 -7.65 -1.75 6.13
N GLU A 29 -8.62 -2.55 6.59
CA GLU A 29 -8.72 -3.97 6.24
C GLU A 29 -9.29 -4.11 4.83
N PHE A 30 -8.74 -5.00 4.02
CA PHE A 30 -9.27 -5.31 2.70
C PHE A 30 -9.07 -6.77 2.31
N VAL A 31 -9.91 -7.19 1.36
CA VAL A 31 -9.77 -8.45 0.63
C VAL A 31 -9.68 -8.12 -0.86
N ALA A 32 -8.73 -8.69 -1.57
CA ALA A 32 -8.51 -8.42 -2.98
C ALA A 32 -8.20 -9.69 -3.76
N GLN A 33 -8.66 -9.73 -5.02
CA GLN A 33 -8.30 -10.79 -5.96
C GLN A 33 -6.91 -10.50 -6.52
N GLY A 34 -6.12 -11.56 -6.71
CA GLY A 34 -4.76 -11.41 -7.18
C GLY A 34 -4.17 -12.72 -7.69
N ALA A 35 -2.85 -12.78 -7.69
CA ALA A 35 -2.11 -13.96 -8.13
C ALA A 35 -0.81 -14.15 -7.34
N GLU A 36 -0.40 -15.41 -7.20
CA GLU A 36 0.91 -15.80 -6.69
C GLU A 36 1.43 -16.97 -7.52
N ALA A 37 2.67 -16.90 -7.96
CA ALA A 37 3.29 -17.92 -8.82
C ALA A 37 2.44 -18.29 -10.06
N GLY A 38 1.79 -17.30 -10.67
CA GLY A 38 0.93 -17.50 -11.85
C GLY A 38 -0.46 -18.06 -11.57
N LYS A 39 -0.80 -18.34 -10.30
CA LYS A 39 -2.09 -18.90 -9.89
C LYS A 39 -2.98 -17.83 -9.27
N PRO A 40 -4.30 -17.81 -9.55
CA PRO A 40 -5.21 -16.88 -8.91
C PRO A 40 -5.31 -17.16 -7.41
N ILE A 41 -5.36 -16.10 -6.62
CA ILE A 41 -5.55 -16.13 -5.17
C ILE A 41 -6.53 -15.05 -4.72
N THR A 42 -7.03 -15.19 -3.51
CA THR A 42 -7.70 -14.13 -2.75
C THR A 42 -6.79 -13.74 -1.59
N PHE A 43 -6.34 -12.49 -1.55
CA PHE A 43 -5.55 -11.97 -0.44
C PHE A 43 -6.46 -11.29 0.59
N ASP A 44 -6.28 -11.63 1.85
CA ASP A 44 -6.97 -11.03 3.01
C ASP A 44 -5.92 -10.45 3.95
N LEU A 45 -5.88 -9.13 4.08
CA LEU A 45 -4.91 -8.43 4.94
C LEU A 45 -5.04 -8.85 6.41
N LYS A 46 -6.26 -8.96 6.91
CA LYS A 46 -6.51 -9.37 8.30
C LYS A 46 -5.99 -10.78 8.59
N ALA A 47 -6.19 -11.70 7.66
CA ALA A 47 -5.67 -13.06 7.77
C ALA A 47 -4.14 -13.10 7.69
N ALA A 48 -3.52 -12.26 6.85
CA ALA A 48 -2.07 -12.14 6.74
C ALA A 48 -1.45 -11.58 8.02
N LEU A 49 -2.04 -10.55 8.63
CA LEU A 49 -1.57 -9.93 9.87
C LEU A 49 -1.61 -10.88 11.08
N LYS A 50 -2.47 -11.90 11.08
CA LYS A 50 -2.44 -12.95 12.12
C LYS A 50 -1.15 -13.77 12.11
N LYS A 51 -0.50 -13.87 10.95
CA LYS A 51 0.76 -14.62 10.77
C LYS A 51 1.99 -13.78 11.14
N GLY A 52 1.96 -12.48 10.90
CA GLY A 52 3.08 -11.57 11.15
C GLY A 52 2.87 -10.19 10.52
N PRO A 53 3.89 -9.31 10.57
CA PRO A 53 3.85 -8.03 9.86
C PRO A 53 3.63 -8.21 8.36
N VAL A 54 3.00 -7.21 7.72
CA VAL A 54 2.78 -7.18 6.28
C VAL A 54 3.48 -5.99 5.67
N VAL A 55 4.29 -6.23 4.64
CA VAL A 55 4.81 -5.21 3.74
C VAL A 55 3.84 -5.11 2.57
N LEU A 56 3.05 -4.06 2.57
CA LEU A 56 2.06 -3.74 1.55
C LEU A 56 2.62 -2.65 0.65
N TYR A 57 3.05 -2.98 -0.58
CA TYR A 57 3.52 -1.97 -1.50
C TYR A 57 2.55 -1.77 -2.66
N PHE A 58 2.18 -0.52 -2.89
CA PHE A 58 1.42 -0.09 -4.05
C PHE A 58 2.37 0.30 -5.17
N PHE A 59 2.05 -0.09 -6.40
CA PHE A 59 2.84 0.22 -7.59
C PHE A 59 1.95 0.59 -8.79
N PRO A 60 2.39 1.49 -9.70
CA PRO A 60 1.54 2.04 -10.75
C PRO A 60 0.85 1.01 -11.65
N ALA A 61 1.62 0.14 -12.31
CA ALA A 61 1.05 -0.85 -13.21
C ALA A 61 2.00 -2.03 -13.46
N ALA A 62 1.43 -3.23 -13.60
CA ALA A 62 2.20 -4.42 -13.97
C ALA A 62 2.92 -4.24 -15.31
N PHE A 63 4.11 -4.82 -15.43
CA PHE A 63 4.98 -4.79 -16.61
C PHE A 63 5.50 -3.42 -17.05
N THR A 64 5.39 -2.37 -16.24
CA THR A 64 6.14 -1.12 -16.48
C THR A 64 7.58 -1.25 -15.97
N PRO A 65 8.56 -0.54 -16.59
CA PRO A 65 9.99 -0.76 -16.28
C PRO A 65 10.33 -0.61 -14.80
N GLY A 66 9.91 0.47 -14.14
CA GLY A 66 10.17 0.68 -12.71
C GLY A 66 9.48 -0.33 -11.80
N CYS A 67 8.26 -0.78 -12.15
CA CYS A 67 7.54 -1.80 -11.39
C CYS A 67 8.16 -3.20 -11.57
N ASN A 68 8.73 -3.49 -12.75
CA ASN A 68 9.49 -4.74 -12.96
C ASN A 68 10.72 -4.79 -12.07
N ILE A 69 11.49 -3.69 -11.99
CA ILE A 69 12.68 -3.59 -11.13
C ILE A 69 12.28 -3.75 -9.67
N GLU A 70 11.25 -3.05 -9.21
CA GLU A 70 10.77 -3.12 -7.83
C GLU A 70 10.35 -4.55 -7.45
N ALA A 71 9.52 -5.20 -8.30
CA ALA A 71 9.07 -6.57 -8.04
C ALA A 71 10.23 -7.57 -7.97
N GLN A 72 11.22 -7.46 -8.87
CA GLN A 72 12.40 -8.31 -8.86
C GLN A 72 13.25 -8.06 -7.61
N THR A 73 13.46 -6.81 -7.21
CA THR A 73 14.23 -6.47 -6.00
C THR A 73 13.53 -6.96 -4.73
N PHE A 74 12.19 -6.85 -4.66
CA PHE A 74 11.42 -7.48 -3.58
C PHE A 74 11.58 -9.00 -3.59
N ALA A 75 11.50 -9.66 -4.77
CA ALA A 75 11.65 -11.11 -4.88
C ALA A 75 13.00 -11.60 -4.33
N GLU A 76 14.08 -10.89 -4.65
CA GLU A 76 15.43 -11.17 -4.14
C GLU A 76 15.52 -10.98 -2.61
N ALA A 77 14.75 -10.05 -2.05
CA ALA A 77 14.71 -9.76 -0.62
C ALA A 77 13.75 -10.66 0.18
N ILE A 78 12.87 -11.45 -0.47
CA ILE A 78 11.89 -12.30 0.21
C ILE A 78 12.50 -13.20 1.31
N PRO A 79 13.66 -13.84 1.13
CA PRO A 79 14.25 -14.64 2.21
C PRO A 79 14.48 -13.82 3.50
N LYS A 80 14.87 -12.54 3.37
CA LYS A 80 15.08 -11.64 4.52
C LYS A 80 13.76 -11.26 5.19
N PHE A 81 12.72 -10.93 4.41
CA PHE A 81 11.39 -10.66 4.93
C PHE A 81 10.80 -11.88 5.65
N LYS A 82 10.91 -13.08 5.07
CA LYS A 82 10.47 -14.33 5.69
C LYS A 82 11.23 -14.63 7.00
N ALA A 83 12.55 -14.43 7.04
CA ALA A 83 13.34 -14.56 8.26
C ALA A 83 12.93 -13.54 9.33
N ALA A 84 12.41 -12.39 8.90
CA ALA A 84 11.82 -11.39 9.78
C ALA A 84 10.35 -11.67 10.14
N GLY A 85 9.76 -12.76 9.66
CA GLY A 85 8.37 -13.15 9.93
C GLY A 85 7.33 -12.33 9.16
N ALA A 86 7.76 -11.55 8.15
CA ALA A 86 6.88 -10.67 7.39
C ALA A 86 6.39 -11.31 6.08
N THR A 87 5.17 -10.95 5.70
CA THR A 87 4.58 -11.23 4.37
C THR A 87 4.74 -10.01 3.49
N VAL A 88 5.12 -10.19 2.23
CA VAL A 88 5.16 -9.12 1.21
C VAL A 88 3.99 -9.32 0.25
N ILE A 89 3.29 -8.24 -0.09
CA ILE A 89 2.22 -8.19 -1.09
C ILE A 89 2.35 -6.91 -1.93
N GLY A 90 2.30 -7.04 -3.25
CA GLY A 90 2.18 -5.91 -4.16
C GLY A 90 0.72 -5.66 -4.54
N VAL A 91 0.28 -4.41 -4.61
CA VAL A 91 -1.09 -4.06 -4.97
C VAL A 91 -1.09 -2.96 -6.03
N THR A 92 -1.87 -3.12 -7.09
CA THR A 92 -1.94 -2.16 -8.20
C THR A 92 -3.35 -2.05 -8.78
N ALA A 93 -3.68 -0.88 -9.32
CA ALA A 93 -4.86 -0.70 -10.16
C ALA A 93 -4.55 -0.68 -11.66
N GLY A 94 -3.25 -0.72 -12.04
CA GLY A 94 -2.82 -0.69 -13.45
C GLY A 94 -2.48 -2.06 -14.00
N ASN A 95 -2.98 -2.38 -15.21
CA ASN A 95 -2.74 -3.65 -15.90
C ASN A 95 -3.10 -4.89 -15.06
N THR A 96 -4.23 -4.84 -14.36
CA THR A 96 -4.64 -5.87 -13.40
C THR A 96 -4.98 -7.22 -14.06
N ASP A 97 -5.30 -7.23 -15.34
CA ASP A 97 -5.47 -8.41 -16.19
C ASP A 97 -4.18 -9.23 -16.36
N GLN A 98 -3.01 -8.63 -16.11
CA GLN A 98 -1.70 -9.25 -16.28
C GLN A 98 -1.08 -9.76 -14.96
N LEU A 99 -1.80 -9.73 -13.84
CA LEU A 99 -1.23 -10.06 -12.52
C LEU A 99 -0.78 -11.52 -12.39
N GLN A 100 -1.43 -12.47 -13.06
CA GLN A 100 -0.98 -13.87 -13.05
C GLN A 100 0.43 -14.00 -13.66
N ASP A 101 0.60 -13.46 -14.85
CA ASP A 101 1.88 -13.44 -15.54
C ASP A 101 2.94 -12.63 -14.79
N PHE A 102 2.54 -11.47 -14.24
CA PHE A 102 3.44 -10.62 -13.46
C PHE A 102 3.95 -11.33 -12.19
N SER A 103 3.06 -12.02 -11.46
CA SER A 103 3.42 -12.77 -10.26
C SER A 103 4.41 -13.90 -10.55
N ALA A 104 4.26 -14.59 -11.68
CA ALA A 104 5.18 -15.65 -12.09
C ALA A 104 6.52 -15.10 -12.59
N LYS A 105 6.49 -14.07 -13.47
CA LYS A 105 7.65 -13.63 -14.24
C LYS A 105 8.47 -12.55 -13.53
N LYS A 106 7.83 -11.61 -12.82
CA LYS A 106 8.50 -10.46 -12.19
C LYS A 106 8.65 -10.63 -10.68
N CYS A 107 7.64 -11.16 -10.01
CA CYS A 107 7.76 -11.56 -8.60
C CYS A 107 8.46 -12.92 -8.42
N ALA A 108 8.86 -13.56 -9.52
CA ALA A 108 9.51 -14.88 -9.54
C ALA A 108 8.75 -15.95 -8.71
N GLY A 109 7.43 -15.83 -8.60
CA GLY A 109 6.60 -16.71 -7.76
C GLY A 109 6.86 -16.61 -6.26
N GLN A 110 7.62 -15.62 -5.79
CA GLN A 110 8.06 -15.53 -4.40
C GLN A 110 7.05 -14.88 -3.46
N PHE A 111 6.15 -14.05 -4.00
CA PHE A 111 5.12 -13.34 -3.24
C PHE A 111 3.92 -13.00 -4.12
N ALA A 112 2.81 -12.67 -3.48
CA ALA A 112 1.55 -12.36 -4.12
C ALA A 112 1.47 -10.92 -4.66
N VAL A 113 0.67 -10.72 -5.70
CA VAL A 113 0.20 -9.41 -6.16
C VAL A 113 -1.31 -9.42 -6.26
N ALA A 114 -1.95 -8.27 -6.02
CA ALA A 114 -3.41 -8.16 -6.04
C ALA A 114 -3.89 -6.87 -6.72
N ALA A 115 -5.17 -6.88 -7.16
CA ALA A 115 -5.82 -5.74 -7.79
C ALA A 115 -6.38 -4.77 -6.73
N ALA A 116 -6.02 -3.50 -6.83
CA ALA A 116 -6.63 -2.44 -6.03
C ALA A 116 -7.98 -2.05 -6.62
N THR A 117 -9.02 -2.00 -5.79
CA THR A 117 -10.29 -1.34 -6.09
C THR A 117 -10.17 0.18 -5.85
N ASP A 118 -11.14 0.96 -6.35
CA ASP A 118 -11.20 2.39 -6.06
C ASP A 118 -11.32 2.67 -4.56
N GLN A 119 -12.00 1.82 -3.81
CA GLN A 119 -12.09 1.90 -2.36
C GLN A 119 -10.70 1.73 -1.72
N ILE A 120 -9.93 0.71 -2.11
CA ILE A 120 -8.57 0.48 -1.58
C ILE A 120 -7.67 1.67 -1.91
N LYS A 121 -7.72 2.22 -3.15
CA LYS A 121 -6.96 3.40 -3.54
C LYS A 121 -7.27 4.61 -2.66
N HIS A 122 -8.57 4.82 -2.38
CA HIS A 122 -9.02 5.92 -1.55
C HIS A 122 -8.62 5.75 -0.08
N GLU A 123 -8.85 4.57 0.49
CA GLU A 123 -8.58 4.30 1.91
C GLU A 123 -7.07 4.37 2.25
N TYR A 124 -6.20 4.01 1.30
CA TYR A 124 -4.75 4.09 1.47
C TYR A 124 -4.13 5.37 0.91
N ASP A 125 -4.95 6.28 0.34
CA ASP A 125 -4.50 7.52 -0.31
C ASP A 125 -3.38 7.30 -1.33
N VAL A 126 -3.58 6.31 -2.21
CA VAL A 126 -2.58 5.87 -3.19
C VAL A 126 -3.01 6.09 -4.64
N ASP A 127 -4.00 6.94 -4.89
CA ASP A 127 -4.42 7.28 -6.24
C ASP A 127 -3.36 8.15 -6.94
N LEU A 128 -2.83 7.67 -8.07
CA LEU A 128 -1.87 8.43 -8.86
C LEU A 128 -2.58 9.56 -9.59
N LYS A 129 -2.22 10.81 -9.24
CA LYS A 129 -2.81 12.01 -9.82
C LYS A 129 -2.03 12.50 -11.02
N LYS A 130 -2.75 13.07 -12.00
CA LYS A 130 -2.19 13.88 -13.07
C LYS A 130 -1.84 15.28 -12.55
N PRO A 131 -1.07 16.09 -13.31
CA PRO A 131 -0.76 17.47 -12.93
C PRO A 131 -1.97 18.37 -12.67
N ASP A 132 -3.11 18.07 -13.30
CA ASP A 132 -4.39 18.79 -13.11
C ASP A 132 -5.19 18.32 -11.88
N GLY A 133 -4.64 17.35 -11.12
CA GLY A 133 -5.27 16.77 -9.93
C GLY A 133 -6.26 15.63 -10.21
N SER A 134 -6.59 15.35 -11.48
CA SER A 134 -7.45 14.22 -11.84
C SER A 134 -6.73 12.88 -11.64
N SER A 135 -7.51 11.81 -11.38
CA SER A 135 -6.95 10.46 -11.26
C SER A 135 -6.43 9.95 -12.60
N THR A 136 -5.33 9.21 -12.58
CA THR A 136 -4.89 8.41 -13.72
C THR A 136 -5.63 7.07 -13.81
N GLY A 137 -6.34 6.66 -12.77
CA GLY A 137 -6.89 5.33 -12.58
C GLY A 137 -5.90 4.34 -11.95
N TRP A 138 -4.61 4.65 -11.92
CA TRP A 138 -3.55 3.81 -11.35
C TRP A 138 -3.25 4.16 -9.89
N THR A 139 -2.54 3.29 -9.22
CA THR A 139 -1.95 3.56 -7.90
C THR A 139 -0.63 4.33 -8.06
N ASN A 140 -0.28 5.16 -7.09
CA ASN A 140 1.07 5.71 -6.96
C ASN A 140 2.04 4.63 -6.43
N ARG A 141 3.30 5.02 -6.17
CA ARG A 141 4.25 4.12 -5.55
C ARG A 141 4.41 4.47 -4.08
N THR A 142 3.77 3.67 -3.22
CA THR A 142 3.79 3.84 -1.76
C THR A 142 3.89 2.49 -1.07
N THR A 143 4.79 2.35 -0.11
CA THR A 143 4.94 1.15 0.70
C THR A 143 4.55 1.45 2.14
N TYR A 144 3.69 0.59 2.68
CA TYR A 144 3.33 0.54 4.09
C TYR A 144 3.93 -0.71 4.72
N VAL A 145 4.51 -0.58 5.90
CA VAL A 145 4.76 -1.72 6.79
C VAL A 145 3.72 -1.69 7.89
N ILE A 146 2.96 -2.77 8.00
CA ILE A 146 1.85 -2.90 8.94
C ILE A 146 2.25 -3.94 9.98
N GLY A 147 2.26 -3.55 11.25
CA GLY A 147 2.53 -4.44 12.36
C GLY A 147 1.42 -5.47 12.57
N LYS A 148 1.71 -6.56 13.25
CA LYS A 148 0.73 -7.62 13.60
C LYS A 148 -0.49 -7.07 14.37
N ASP A 149 -0.35 -5.92 15.03
CA ASP A 149 -1.43 -5.19 15.72
C ASP A 149 -2.35 -4.40 14.76
N GLY A 150 -2.08 -4.45 13.45
CA GLY A 150 -2.83 -3.73 12.42
C GLY A 150 -2.48 -2.24 12.32
N LYS A 151 -1.43 -1.76 12.99
CA LYS A 151 -1.00 -0.37 12.91
C LYS A 151 0.13 -0.19 11.89
N ILE A 152 0.14 0.95 11.23
CA ILE A 152 1.19 1.32 10.29
C ILE A 152 2.46 1.64 11.08
N ALA A 153 3.50 0.85 10.86
CA ALA A 153 4.83 1.05 11.45
C ALA A 153 5.68 1.98 10.59
N MET A 154 5.49 1.95 9.26
CA MET A 154 6.21 2.79 8.31
C MET A 154 5.32 3.08 7.09
N VAL A 155 5.46 4.29 6.55
CA VAL A 155 4.99 4.66 5.20
C VAL A 155 6.13 5.33 4.46
N TYR A 156 6.34 4.94 3.21
CA TYR A 156 7.29 5.54 2.30
C TYR A 156 6.67 5.69 0.91
N SER A 157 6.71 6.91 0.37
CA SER A 157 6.12 7.23 -0.93
C SER A 157 7.16 7.95 -1.79
N ALA A 158 7.55 7.32 -2.90
CA ALA A 158 8.45 7.86 -3.90
C ALA A 158 8.27 7.12 -5.22
N MET A 159 8.36 7.82 -6.36
CA MET A 159 8.20 7.15 -7.66
C MET A 159 9.41 6.29 -8.06
N LYS A 160 10.59 6.51 -7.46
CA LYS A 160 11.78 5.67 -7.63
C LYS A 160 11.66 4.43 -6.73
N PRO A 161 11.93 3.22 -7.24
CA PRO A 161 11.70 1.98 -6.49
C PRO A 161 12.78 1.62 -5.45
N GLU A 162 13.98 2.17 -5.55
CA GLU A 162 15.18 1.64 -4.91
C GLU A 162 15.11 1.60 -3.37
N GLU A 163 14.52 2.62 -2.74
CA GLU A 163 14.48 2.72 -1.28
C GLU A 163 13.27 2.02 -0.64
N HIS A 164 12.28 1.59 -1.44
CA HIS A 164 11.08 0.92 -0.90
C HIS A 164 11.43 -0.37 -0.17
N ILE A 165 12.36 -1.15 -0.72
CA ILE A 165 12.76 -2.45 -0.17
C ILE A 165 13.60 -2.25 1.09
N THR A 166 14.62 -1.40 1.05
CA THR A 166 15.52 -1.16 2.18
C THR A 166 14.79 -0.56 3.37
N ASN A 167 13.93 0.44 3.15
CA ASN A 167 13.16 1.08 4.20
C ASN A 167 12.13 0.11 4.83
N SER A 168 11.45 -0.70 4.01
CA SER A 168 10.48 -1.67 4.52
C SER A 168 11.17 -2.80 5.29
N LEU A 169 12.33 -3.28 4.85
CA LEU A 169 13.08 -4.31 5.57
C LEU A 169 13.53 -3.80 6.94
N ALA A 170 14.13 -2.60 6.99
CA ALA A 170 14.53 -1.98 8.25
C ALA A 170 13.34 -1.78 9.22
N ALA A 171 12.17 -1.38 8.70
CA ALA A 171 10.97 -1.21 9.51
C ALA A 171 10.44 -2.56 10.05
N VAL A 172 10.47 -3.63 9.24
CA VAL A 172 10.07 -4.98 9.68
C VAL A 172 11.04 -5.50 10.76
N GLU A 173 12.33 -5.30 10.59
CA GLU A 173 13.35 -5.71 11.58
C GLU A 173 13.15 -4.98 12.92
N ALA A 174 12.81 -3.68 12.89
CA ALA A 174 12.51 -2.91 14.08
C ALA A 174 11.23 -3.35 14.84
N LEU A 175 10.34 -4.09 14.19
CA LEU A 175 9.14 -4.67 14.83
C LEU A 175 9.43 -5.94 15.64
N LYS A 176 10.65 -6.51 15.55
CA LYS A 176 11.06 -7.70 16.31
C LYS A 176 11.60 -7.36 17.69
N SER A 177 12.04 -6.10 17.88
CA SER A 177 12.54 -5.58 19.15
C SER A 177 11.39 -5.09 20.02
#